data_21615c3a3705075d1b778c7a005f6f2f
#
_entry.id   21615c3a3705075d1b778c7a005f6f2f
#
_cell.length_a   1.000
_cell.length_b   1.000
_cell.length_c   1.000
_cell.angle_alpha   90.00
_cell.angle_beta   90.00
_cell.angle_gamma   90.00
#
_symmetry.space_group_name_H-M   'P 1'
#
loop_
_entity.id
_entity.type
_entity.pdbx_description
1 polymer ?
#
loop_
_entity_poly.entity_id
_entity_poly.type
_entity_poly.pdbx_seq_one_letter_code
_entity_poly.pdbx_strand_id
1 'polypeptide(L)'
;HLKIQEIKMITGHSELTTFLDKLKAEGKKIMVYAGFDPTGNSLHLGHLGVLSMLNRFKEDGHDAIALLGTGTAFIGDPTGKNEMRKMLDNDTIEANTRGIQNDIECVIPGIDFIRNDWLRELNFQDFMREAGSRIPLNDLLNLSIVKTRLEAGTGITLMEAIYPVLQGWDMVVLARIAKENGCDMMIQIVGQDQ
;
A
#
# COMPACT_ATOMS: atom_id res chain seq x y z
N HIS A 1 4.26 13.73 16.60
CA HIS A 1 3.23 12.72 16.87
C HIS A 1 2.08 12.93 15.89
N LEU A 2 2.03 12.15 14.81
CA LEU A 2 0.82 12.00 14.01
C LEU A 2 -0.19 11.25 14.90
N LYS A 3 -1.21 11.95 15.37
CA LYS A 3 -2.39 11.27 15.90
C LYS A 3 -3.17 10.78 14.69
N ILE A 4 -3.12 9.49 14.41
CA ILE A 4 -4.10 8.84 13.53
C ILE A 4 -5.43 8.98 14.28
N GLN A 5 -6.26 9.91 13.85
CA GLN A 5 -7.49 10.24 14.59
C GLN A 5 -8.57 9.20 14.40
N GLU A 6 -8.61 8.52 13.27
CA GLU A 6 -9.58 7.45 13.00
C GLU A 6 -9.19 6.70 11.71
N ILE A 7 -9.16 5.36 11.77
CA ILE A 7 -9.10 4.51 10.58
C ILE A 7 -10.53 4.04 10.33
N LYS A 8 -11.13 4.48 9.23
CA LYS A 8 -12.47 4.05 8.81
C LYS A 8 -12.34 3.22 7.54
N MET A 9 -12.89 2.00 7.57
CA MET A 9 -13.08 1.19 6.37
C MET A 9 -14.41 1.56 5.72
N ILE A 10 -14.39 1.85 4.41
CA ILE A 10 -15.57 2.13 3.60
C ILE A 10 -15.71 0.99 2.60
N THR A 11 -16.80 0.22 2.67
CA THR A 11 -17.04 -0.96 1.85
C THR A 11 -18.36 -0.86 1.11
N GLY A 12 -18.67 0.12 0.44
CA GLY A 12 -19.93 0.23 -0.33
C GLY A 12 -20.00 1.49 -1.17
N HIS A 13 -20.55 1.35 -2.36
CA HIS A 13 -20.64 2.47 -3.31
C HIS A 13 -21.39 3.67 -2.72
N SER A 14 -22.53 3.44 -2.07
CA SER A 14 -23.36 4.50 -1.47
C SER A 14 -22.66 5.17 -0.28
N GLU A 15 -21.97 4.42 0.55
CA GLU A 15 -21.22 4.96 1.69
C GLU A 15 -20.03 5.79 1.22
N LEU A 16 -19.31 5.30 0.21
CA LEU A 16 -18.21 6.03 -0.41
C LEU A 16 -18.69 7.35 -1.04
N THR A 17 -19.77 7.31 -1.82
CA THR A 17 -20.33 8.52 -2.45
C THR A 17 -20.73 9.56 -1.39
N THR A 18 -21.46 9.14 -0.37
CA THR A 18 -21.87 10.04 0.73
C THR A 18 -20.66 10.66 1.44
N PHE A 19 -19.61 9.85 1.65
CA PHE A 19 -18.38 10.31 2.26
C PHE A 19 -17.64 11.33 1.40
N LEU A 20 -17.53 11.08 0.09
CA LEU A 20 -16.90 12.01 -0.86
C LEU A 20 -17.68 13.32 -1.01
N ASP A 21 -19.00 13.25 -1.08
CA ASP A 21 -19.87 14.45 -1.15
C ASP A 21 -19.66 15.34 0.09
N LYS A 22 -19.54 14.72 1.26
CA LYS A 22 -19.24 15.44 2.50
C LYS A 22 -17.88 16.14 2.45
N LEU A 23 -16.83 15.43 2.02
CA LEU A 23 -15.47 15.98 1.91
C LEU A 23 -15.43 17.15 0.91
N LYS A 24 -16.12 17.00 -0.21
CA LYS A 24 -16.25 18.05 -1.23
C LYS A 24 -16.98 19.27 -0.68
N ALA A 25 -18.07 19.07 0.06
CA ALA A 25 -18.81 20.16 0.70
C ALA A 25 -17.97 20.90 1.76
N GLU A 26 -17.06 20.19 2.43
CA GLU A 26 -16.13 20.75 3.41
C GLU A 26 -14.88 21.38 2.76
N GLY A 27 -14.73 21.29 1.42
CA GLY A 27 -13.58 21.82 0.69
C GLY A 27 -12.26 21.12 1.04
N LYS A 28 -12.30 19.88 1.52
CA LYS A 28 -11.11 19.15 1.96
C LYS A 28 -10.32 18.59 0.80
N LYS A 29 -9.01 18.79 0.86
CA LYS A 29 -8.05 18.19 -0.05
C LYS A 29 -7.63 16.81 0.47
N ILE A 30 -7.65 15.80 -0.41
CA ILE A 30 -7.37 14.40 -0.07
C ILE A 30 -6.19 13.93 -0.89
N MET A 31 -5.29 13.18 -0.26
CA MET A 31 -4.36 12.29 -0.95
C MET A 31 -4.97 10.90 -1.02
N VAL A 32 -5.04 10.34 -2.21
CA VAL A 32 -5.54 8.97 -2.44
C VAL A 32 -4.42 8.14 -3.05
N TYR A 33 -4.16 6.97 -2.51
CA TYR A 33 -3.13 6.11 -3.07
C TYR A 33 -3.57 4.66 -3.21
N ALA A 34 -2.94 3.96 -4.15
CA ALA A 34 -2.97 2.52 -4.27
C ALA A 34 -1.55 1.99 -4.42
N GLY A 35 -1.24 0.86 -3.78
CA GLY A 35 0.06 0.21 -3.84
C GLY A 35 0.13 -0.85 -4.94
N PHE A 36 1.26 -0.90 -5.63
CA PHE A 36 1.56 -1.85 -6.71
C PHE A 36 2.97 -2.40 -6.50
N ASP A 37 3.07 -3.67 -6.14
CA ASP A 37 4.36 -4.34 -5.97
C ASP A 37 4.88 -4.85 -7.33
N PRO A 38 6.10 -4.47 -7.75
CA PRO A 38 6.69 -4.89 -9.02
C PRO A 38 7.18 -6.35 -8.99
N THR A 39 6.27 -7.28 -8.68
CA THR A 39 6.53 -8.72 -8.68
C THR A 39 6.44 -9.34 -10.08
N GLY A 40 5.89 -8.60 -11.04
CA GLY A 40 5.83 -8.90 -12.48
C GLY A 40 6.00 -7.62 -13.29
N ASN A 41 6.22 -7.75 -14.58
CA ASN A 41 6.52 -6.63 -15.48
C ASN A 41 5.27 -5.93 -16.04
N SER A 42 4.07 -6.38 -15.70
CA SER A 42 2.81 -5.80 -16.15
C SER A 42 1.69 -6.03 -15.15
N LEU A 43 0.68 -5.17 -15.22
CA LEU A 43 -0.57 -5.31 -14.49
C LEU A 43 -1.51 -6.28 -15.22
N HIS A 44 -2.53 -6.76 -14.53
CA HIS A 44 -3.58 -7.61 -15.10
C HIS A 44 -4.97 -6.99 -14.85
N LEU A 45 -5.99 -7.56 -15.46
CA LEU A 45 -7.37 -7.04 -15.39
C LEU A 45 -7.89 -6.82 -13.97
N GLY A 46 -7.40 -7.59 -12.98
CA GLY A 46 -7.76 -7.39 -11.57
C GLY A 46 -7.39 -6.02 -11.01
N HIS A 47 -6.38 -5.35 -11.59
CA HIS A 47 -5.97 -4.01 -11.15
C HIS A 47 -6.86 -2.90 -11.72
N LEU A 48 -7.66 -3.15 -12.78
CA LEU A 48 -8.47 -2.12 -13.41
C LEU A 48 -9.47 -1.47 -12.47
N GLY A 49 -10.04 -2.22 -11.54
CA GLY A 49 -10.97 -1.66 -10.54
C GLY A 49 -10.29 -0.63 -9.64
N VAL A 50 -9.10 -0.95 -9.16
CA VAL A 50 -8.28 -0.05 -8.34
C VAL A 50 -7.84 1.17 -9.12
N LEU A 51 -7.34 0.98 -10.36
CA LEU A 51 -6.92 2.07 -11.25
C LEU A 51 -8.09 2.98 -11.63
N SER A 52 -9.25 2.42 -11.96
CA SER A 52 -10.45 3.19 -12.27
C SER A 52 -10.88 4.07 -11.09
N MET A 53 -10.82 3.54 -9.87
CA MET A 53 -11.14 4.31 -8.68
C MET A 53 -10.10 5.42 -8.45
N LEU A 54 -8.83 5.12 -8.59
CA LEU A 54 -7.74 6.10 -8.43
C LEU A 54 -7.84 7.22 -9.47
N ASN A 55 -8.16 6.88 -10.75
CA ASN A 55 -8.38 7.86 -11.80
C ASN A 55 -9.57 8.80 -11.48
N ARG A 56 -10.65 8.25 -10.93
CA ARG A 56 -11.83 9.04 -10.56
C ARG A 56 -11.49 10.09 -9.50
N PHE A 57 -10.71 9.72 -8.48
CA PHE A 57 -10.24 10.71 -7.50
C PHE A 57 -9.36 11.78 -8.11
N LYS A 58 -8.51 11.42 -9.09
CA LYS A 58 -7.70 12.39 -9.84
C LYS A 58 -8.57 13.33 -10.64
N GLU A 59 -9.59 12.83 -11.34
CA GLU A 59 -10.55 13.65 -12.12
C GLU A 59 -11.36 14.59 -11.21
N ASP A 60 -11.64 14.18 -9.98
CA ASP A 60 -12.30 15.00 -8.96
C ASP A 60 -11.37 16.06 -8.32
N GLY A 61 -10.09 16.12 -8.74
CA GLY A 61 -9.12 17.14 -8.33
C GLY A 61 -8.37 16.81 -7.04
N HIS A 62 -8.36 15.54 -6.61
CA HIS A 62 -7.59 15.06 -5.48
C HIS A 62 -6.18 14.61 -5.89
N ASP A 63 -5.25 14.56 -4.93
CA ASP A 63 -3.90 14.08 -5.16
C ASP A 63 -3.92 12.55 -5.24
N ALA A 64 -3.96 12.02 -6.46
CA ALA A 64 -3.95 10.57 -6.71
C ALA A 64 -2.52 10.07 -6.93
N ILE A 65 -2.11 9.07 -6.16
CA ILE A 65 -0.73 8.55 -6.11
C ILE A 65 -0.73 7.06 -6.43
N ALA A 66 0.12 6.63 -7.34
CA ALA A 66 0.49 5.24 -7.50
C ALA A 66 1.76 4.96 -6.67
N LEU A 67 1.61 4.22 -5.57
CA LEU A 67 2.74 3.79 -4.74
C LEU A 67 3.38 2.55 -5.37
N LEU A 68 4.62 2.66 -5.77
CA LEU A 68 5.40 1.55 -6.31
C LEU A 68 6.16 0.87 -5.18
N GLY A 69 5.82 -0.38 -4.90
CA GLY A 69 6.36 -1.18 -3.81
C GLY A 69 7.76 -1.72 -4.08
N THR A 70 8.71 -0.86 -4.46
CA THR A 70 10.09 -1.26 -4.79
C THR A 70 10.86 -1.78 -3.58
N GLY A 71 10.62 -1.22 -2.40
CA GLY A 71 11.19 -1.70 -1.14
C GLY A 71 10.51 -2.98 -0.66
N THR A 72 9.18 -3.08 -0.77
CA THR A 72 8.43 -4.28 -0.41
C THR A 72 8.70 -5.45 -1.36
N ALA A 73 8.83 -5.21 -2.66
CA ALA A 73 9.19 -6.25 -3.64
C ALA A 73 10.58 -6.85 -3.40
N PHE A 74 11.52 -6.05 -2.87
CA PHE A 74 12.85 -6.54 -2.48
C PHE A 74 12.78 -7.55 -1.33
N ILE A 75 11.83 -7.35 -0.41
CA ILE A 75 11.59 -8.25 0.73
C ILE A 75 10.78 -9.48 0.29
N GLY A 76 9.79 -9.30 -0.59
CA GLY A 76 8.89 -10.33 -1.11
C GLY A 76 7.58 -10.43 -0.32
N ASP A 77 6.46 -10.32 -1.04
CA ASP A 77 5.11 -10.44 -0.50
C ASP A 77 4.79 -11.89 -0.12
N PRO A 78 4.32 -12.18 1.12
CA PRO A 78 3.92 -13.51 1.53
C PRO A 78 2.59 -13.98 0.92
N THR A 79 1.81 -13.10 0.30
CA THR A 79 0.50 -13.41 -0.27
C THR A 79 0.65 -14.17 -1.59
N GLY A 80 0.53 -15.47 -1.56
CA GLY A 80 0.37 -16.31 -2.74
C GLY A 80 1.38 -17.43 -2.89
N LYS A 81 0.84 -18.63 -2.85
CA LYS A 81 1.41 -19.96 -3.12
C LYS A 81 2.54 -20.44 -2.19
N ASN A 82 2.45 -21.70 -1.83
CA ASN A 82 3.28 -22.48 -0.89
C ASN A 82 4.79 -22.59 -1.24
N GLU A 83 5.28 -21.86 -2.21
CA GLU A 83 6.69 -21.84 -2.58
C GLU A 83 7.31 -20.51 -2.13
N MET A 84 8.45 -20.58 -1.45
CA MET A 84 9.27 -19.41 -1.16
C MET A 84 9.49 -18.64 -2.46
N ARG A 85 8.93 -17.42 -2.58
CA ARG A 85 9.16 -16.58 -3.75
C ARG A 85 10.65 -16.36 -3.88
N LYS A 86 11.17 -16.57 -5.07
CA LYS A 86 12.53 -16.21 -5.43
C LYS A 86 12.68 -14.70 -5.18
N MET A 87 13.59 -14.33 -4.32
CA MET A 87 13.90 -12.91 -4.11
C MET A 87 14.34 -12.32 -5.44
N LEU A 88 13.67 -11.23 -5.83
CA LEU A 88 13.99 -10.52 -7.07
C LEU A 88 15.28 -9.72 -6.88
N ASP A 89 16.12 -9.69 -7.89
CA ASP A 89 17.25 -8.77 -7.92
C ASP A 89 16.81 -7.34 -8.28
N ASN A 90 17.67 -6.38 -8.02
CA ASN A 90 17.38 -4.97 -8.25
C ASN A 90 17.04 -4.68 -9.72
N ASP A 91 17.74 -5.29 -10.67
CA ASP A 91 17.55 -5.05 -12.11
C ASP A 91 16.17 -5.54 -12.54
N THR A 92 15.73 -6.69 -12.04
CA THR A 92 14.39 -7.22 -12.27
C THR A 92 13.32 -6.33 -11.66
N ILE A 93 13.50 -5.86 -10.41
CA ILE A 93 12.57 -4.94 -9.76
C ILE A 93 12.45 -3.64 -10.56
N GLU A 94 13.56 -3.07 -11.02
CA GLU A 94 13.56 -1.84 -11.82
C GLU A 94 12.88 -2.03 -13.19
N ALA A 95 13.12 -3.17 -13.85
CA ALA A 95 12.47 -3.50 -15.13
C ALA A 95 10.95 -3.66 -14.95
N ASN A 96 10.53 -4.40 -13.92
CA ASN A 96 9.12 -4.59 -13.58
C ASN A 96 8.45 -3.27 -13.21
N THR A 97 9.13 -2.43 -12.41
CA THR A 97 8.62 -1.11 -12.00
C THR A 97 8.31 -0.24 -13.22
N ARG A 98 9.24 -0.19 -14.20
CA ARG A 98 9.01 0.56 -15.46
C ARG A 98 7.82 0.00 -16.25
N GLY A 99 7.66 -1.33 -16.30
CA GLY A 99 6.52 -1.94 -16.97
C GLY A 99 5.19 -1.54 -16.32
N ILE A 100 5.10 -1.65 -14.99
CA ILE A 100 3.92 -1.26 -14.23
C ILE A 100 3.63 0.25 -14.35
N GLN A 101 4.65 1.11 -14.30
CA GLN A 101 4.49 2.55 -14.52
C GLN A 101 3.86 2.85 -15.88
N ASN A 102 4.37 2.20 -16.94
CA ASN A 102 3.81 2.37 -18.29
C ASN A 102 2.35 1.94 -18.36
N ASP A 103 2.00 0.80 -17.75
CA ASP A 103 0.61 0.32 -17.73
C ASP A 103 -0.31 1.30 -16.99
N ILE A 104 0.13 1.80 -15.82
CA ILE A 104 -0.63 2.78 -15.04
C ILE A 104 -0.78 4.09 -15.81
N GLU A 105 0.28 4.60 -16.42
CA GLU A 105 0.28 5.84 -17.21
C GLU A 105 -0.66 5.75 -18.43
N CYS A 106 -0.76 4.56 -19.06
CA CYS A 106 -1.73 4.32 -20.12
C CYS A 106 -3.18 4.45 -19.65
N VAL A 107 -3.46 4.06 -18.40
CA VAL A 107 -4.84 4.11 -17.83
C VAL A 107 -5.12 5.45 -17.18
N ILE A 108 -4.13 6.05 -16.52
CA ILE A 108 -4.26 7.30 -15.77
C ILE A 108 -3.15 8.25 -16.19
N PRO A 109 -3.25 8.93 -17.34
CA PRO A 109 -2.22 9.84 -17.83
C PRO A 109 -1.88 10.94 -16.83
N GLY A 110 -0.59 11.15 -16.56
CA GLY A 110 -0.10 12.18 -15.66
C GLY A 110 -0.43 11.92 -14.18
N ILE A 111 -0.50 10.67 -13.76
CA ILE A 111 -0.59 10.31 -12.35
C ILE A 111 0.79 10.49 -11.69
N ASP A 112 0.79 10.87 -10.41
CA ASP A 112 2.01 10.93 -9.62
C ASP A 112 2.44 9.55 -9.12
N PHE A 113 3.73 9.27 -9.21
CA PHE A 113 4.34 8.04 -8.71
C PHE A 113 5.20 8.31 -7.49
N ILE A 114 5.03 7.50 -6.44
CA ILE A 114 5.92 7.46 -5.29
C ILE A 114 6.48 6.05 -5.16
N ARG A 115 7.78 5.93 -4.86
CA ARG A 115 8.45 4.66 -4.59
C ARG A 115 8.67 4.53 -3.09
N ASN A 116 8.45 3.35 -2.53
CA ASN A 116 8.71 3.11 -1.11
C ASN A 116 10.18 2.71 -0.83
N ASP A 117 11.11 3.35 -1.53
CA ASP A 117 12.56 3.11 -1.36
C ASP A 117 13.05 3.46 0.06
N TRP A 118 12.32 4.25 0.83
CA TRP A 118 12.59 4.48 2.25
C TRP A 118 12.69 3.20 3.08
N LEU A 119 12.08 2.09 2.65
CA LEU A 119 12.21 0.80 3.33
C LEU A 119 13.61 0.21 3.21
N ARG A 120 14.36 0.57 2.16
CA ARG A 120 15.76 0.13 1.96
C ARG A 120 16.74 0.89 2.85
N GLU A 121 16.38 2.12 3.20
CA GLU A 121 17.19 3.02 4.03
C GLU A 121 16.77 2.98 5.49
N LEU A 122 15.76 2.17 5.81
CA LEU A 122 15.17 2.10 7.13
C LEU A 122 16.16 1.57 8.15
N ASN A 123 16.49 2.40 9.15
CA ASN A 123 17.33 1.96 10.26
C ASN A 123 16.56 0.96 11.12
N PHE A 124 17.14 -0.22 11.30
CA PHE A 124 16.51 -1.31 12.05
C PHE A 124 16.16 -0.93 13.51
N GLN A 125 17.03 -0.20 14.19
CA GLN A 125 16.79 0.20 15.58
C GLN A 125 15.61 1.20 15.68
N ASP A 126 15.56 2.15 14.76
CA ASP A 126 14.48 3.15 14.70
C ASP A 126 13.16 2.49 14.35
N PHE A 127 13.14 1.58 13.39
CA PHE A 127 11.96 0.79 13.03
C PHE A 127 11.45 -0.02 14.22
N MET A 128 12.32 -0.77 14.91
CA MET A 128 11.94 -1.56 16.09
C MET A 128 11.43 -0.68 17.23
N ARG A 129 11.98 0.53 17.40
CA ARG A 129 11.54 1.48 18.42
C ARG A 129 10.18 2.10 18.08
N GLU A 130 9.95 2.48 16.81
CA GLU A 130 8.75 3.20 16.39
C GLU A 130 7.59 2.27 16.03
N ALA A 131 7.82 1.19 15.32
CA ALA A 131 6.80 0.22 14.92
C ALA A 131 6.79 -1.01 15.81
N GLY A 132 7.93 -1.69 15.98
CA GLY A 132 8.01 -2.96 16.68
C GLY A 132 7.57 -2.89 18.14
N SER A 133 7.82 -1.78 18.84
CA SER A 133 7.39 -1.58 20.23
C SER A 133 5.88 -1.36 20.41
N ARG A 134 5.16 -1.10 19.33
CA ARG A 134 3.73 -0.75 19.37
C ARG A 134 2.82 -1.84 18.83
N ILE A 135 3.39 -2.84 18.18
CA ILE A 135 2.63 -3.93 17.55
C ILE A 135 2.83 -5.19 18.38
N PRO A 136 1.81 -5.66 19.09
CA PRO A 136 1.89 -6.93 19.81
C PRO A 136 2.11 -8.09 18.83
N LEU A 137 3.04 -8.98 19.13
CA LEU A 137 3.30 -10.15 18.28
C LEU A 137 2.04 -11.00 18.07
N ASN A 138 1.18 -11.09 19.08
CA ASN A 138 -0.09 -11.81 18.98
C ASN A 138 -1.00 -11.25 17.88
N ASP A 139 -0.98 -9.93 17.65
CA ASP A 139 -1.79 -9.32 16.59
C ASP A 139 -1.28 -9.75 15.21
N LEU A 140 0.03 -9.81 15.01
CA LEU A 140 0.63 -10.34 13.79
C LEU A 140 0.30 -11.83 13.58
N LEU A 141 0.35 -12.64 14.63
CA LEU A 141 0.03 -14.06 14.57
C LEU A 141 -1.47 -14.33 14.31
N ASN A 142 -2.33 -13.37 14.62
CA ASN A 142 -3.77 -13.45 14.38
C ASN A 142 -4.19 -12.95 12.98
N LEU A 143 -3.27 -12.37 12.19
CA LEU A 143 -3.57 -12.04 10.80
C LEU A 143 -3.99 -13.29 10.04
N SER A 144 -5.05 -13.18 9.23
CA SER A 144 -5.66 -14.32 8.53
C SER A 144 -4.64 -15.13 7.74
N ILE A 145 -3.73 -14.45 7.03
CA ILE A 145 -2.68 -15.10 6.25
C ILE A 145 -1.69 -15.88 7.12
N VAL A 146 -1.28 -15.31 8.26
CA VAL A 146 -0.34 -15.96 9.20
C VAL A 146 -1.03 -17.17 9.84
N LYS A 147 -2.25 -16.97 10.33
CA LYS A 147 -3.03 -18.01 10.99
C LYS A 147 -3.30 -19.20 10.09
N THR A 148 -3.73 -18.98 8.85
CA THR A 148 -3.98 -20.04 7.86
C THR A 148 -2.73 -20.89 7.64
N ARG A 149 -1.56 -20.28 7.54
CA ARG A 149 -0.30 -21.02 7.33
C ARG A 149 0.14 -21.79 8.55
N LEU A 150 -0.01 -21.22 9.74
CA LEU A 150 0.30 -21.91 11.00
C LEU A 150 -0.64 -23.12 11.20
N GLU A 151 -1.92 -22.99 10.93
CA GLU A 151 -2.92 -24.08 10.98
C GLU A 151 -2.65 -25.18 9.95
N ALA A 152 -2.12 -24.82 8.77
CA ALA A 152 -1.71 -25.75 7.73
C ALA A 152 -0.37 -26.48 8.06
N GLY A 153 0.27 -26.15 9.18
CA GLY A 153 1.59 -26.70 9.56
C GLY A 153 2.75 -26.22 8.67
N THR A 154 2.53 -25.25 7.80
CA THR A 154 3.58 -24.59 7.02
C THR A 154 4.15 -23.45 7.85
N GLY A 155 5.46 -23.48 8.12
CA GLY A 155 6.13 -22.41 8.84
C GLY A 155 5.95 -21.05 8.16
N ILE A 156 6.05 -19.99 8.93
CA ILE A 156 6.10 -18.61 8.42
C ILE A 156 7.45 -18.01 8.82
N THR A 157 8.11 -17.35 7.89
CA THR A 157 9.37 -16.66 8.16
C THR A 157 9.11 -15.32 8.87
N LEU A 158 10.12 -14.81 9.58
CA LEU A 158 10.05 -13.48 10.18
C LEU A 158 9.77 -12.39 9.11
N MET A 159 10.36 -12.54 7.95
CA MET A 159 10.17 -11.63 6.81
C MET A 159 8.70 -11.57 6.37
N GLU A 160 8.05 -12.71 6.23
CA GLU A 160 6.64 -12.81 5.88
C GLU A 160 5.74 -12.25 6.99
N ALA A 161 6.08 -12.48 8.25
CA ALA A 161 5.32 -11.95 9.39
C ALA A 161 5.45 -10.43 9.54
N ILE A 162 6.59 -9.84 9.16
CA ILE A 162 6.84 -8.40 9.26
C ILE A 162 6.24 -7.63 8.06
N TYR A 163 5.97 -8.28 6.93
CA TYR A 163 5.48 -7.60 5.72
C TYR A 163 4.28 -6.67 5.95
N PRO A 164 3.22 -7.06 6.69
CA PRO A 164 2.11 -6.15 7.00
C PRO A 164 2.53 -4.92 7.81
N VAL A 165 3.58 -5.04 8.62
CA VAL A 165 4.13 -3.91 9.40
C VAL A 165 4.81 -2.91 8.47
N LEU A 166 5.48 -3.39 7.41
CA LEU A 166 6.10 -2.52 6.40
C LEU A 166 5.06 -1.77 5.59
N GLN A 167 3.93 -2.40 5.23
CA GLN A 167 2.80 -1.70 4.63
C GLN A 167 2.23 -0.62 5.55
N GLY A 168 2.12 -0.92 6.84
CA GLY A 168 1.74 0.07 7.85
C GLY A 168 2.75 1.22 7.95
N TRP A 169 4.04 0.95 7.77
CA TRP A 169 5.07 1.98 7.72
C TRP A 169 4.93 2.88 6.49
N ASP A 170 4.62 2.30 5.32
CA ASP A 170 4.29 3.07 4.11
C ASP A 170 3.16 4.07 4.38
N MET A 171 2.09 3.64 5.07
CA MET A 171 1.00 4.54 5.44
C MET A 171 1.47 5.70 6.33
N VAL A 172 2.39 5.46 7.26
CA VAL A 172 2.95 6.52 8.13
C VAL A 172 3.75 7.52 7.32
N VAL A 173 4.58 7.05 6.38
CA VAL A 173 5.38 7.93 5.52
C VAL A 173 4.48 8.73 4.58
N LEU A 174 3.54 8.07 3.91
CA LEU A 174 2.59 8.73 3.00
C LEU A 174 1.70 9.75 3.73
N ALA A 175 1.30 9.48 4.98
CA ALA A 175 0.54 10.44 5.77
C ALA A 175 1.35 11.71 6.11
N ARG A 176 2.67 11.60 6.26
CA ARG A 176 3.56 12.77 6.40
C ARG A 176 3.63 13.56 5.11
N ILE A 177 3.82 12.89 3.97
CA ILE A 177 3.82 13.50 2.64
C ILE A 177 2.49 14.19 2.35
N ALA A 178 1.36 13.55 2.63
CA ALA A 178 0.03 14.12 2.47
C ALA A 178 -0.12 15.43 3.26
N LYS A 179 0.33 15.44 4.50
CA LYS A 179 0.29 16.62 5.36
C LYS A 179 1.19 17.75 4.83
N GLU A 180 2.39 17.43 4.34
CA GLU A 180 3.33 18.39 3.75
C GLU A 180 2.75 19.01 2.47
N ASN A 181 1.97 18.23 1.70
CA ASN A 181 1.25 18.69 0.51
C ASN A 181 -0.06 19.43 0.83
N GLY A 182 -0.35 19.67 2.13
CA GLY A 182 -1.56 20.38 2.56
C GLY A 182 -2.84 19.57 2.42
N CYS A 183 -2.75 18.24 2.38
CA CYS A 183 -3.92 17.38 2.38
C CYS A 183 -4.48 17.21 3.80
N ASP A 184 -5.80 17.27 3.93
CA ASP A 184 -6.52 17.11 5.19
C ASP A 184 -6.66 15.65 5.60
N MET A 185 -6.59 14.75 4.61
CA MET A 185 -6.84 13.32 4.77
C MET A 185 -6.04 12.51 3.75
N MET A 186 -5.77 11.25 4.10
CA MET A 186 -5.21 10.25 3.20
C MET A 186 -6.15 9.05 3.13
N ILE A 187 -6.36 8.50 1.92
CA ILE A 187 -7.17 7.32 1.65
C ILE A 187 -6.31 6.29 0.93
N GLN A 188 -6.35 5.05 1.39
CA GLN A 188 -5.79 3.91 0.67
C GLN A 188 -6.91 3.16 -0.06
N ILE A 189 -6.71 2.89 -1.35
CA ILE A 189 -7.55 1.99 -2.14
C ILE A 189 -6.88 0.61 -2.12
N VAL A 190 -7.63 -0.41 -1.71
CA VAL A 190 -7.17 -1.80 -1.67
C VAL A 190 -8.13 -2.69 -2.46
N GLY A 191 -7.63 -3.78 -3.02
CA GLY A 191 -8.45 -4.85 -3.59
C GLY A 191 -9.19 -5.63 -2.50
N GLN A 192 -10.22 -6.39 -2.87
CA GLN A 192 -10.99 -7.22 -1.93
C GLN A 192 -10.18 -8.40 -1.35
N ASP A 193 -9.06 -8.71 -1.95
CA ASP A 193 -8.17 -9.82 -1.63
C ASP A 193 -6.99 -9.42 -0.72
N GLN A 194 -6.95 -8.16 -0.29
CA GLN A 194 -5.90 -7.60 0.57
C GLN A 194 -6.40 -7.24 1.97
#